data_a6ffd6273082f082d07f25d550feb13b
#
_entry.id   a6ffd6273082f082d07f25d550feb13b
#
_cell.length_a   1.000
_cell.length_b   1.000
_cell.length_c   1.000
_cell.angle_alpha   90.00
_cell.angle_beta   90.00
_cell.angle_gamma   90.00
#
_symmetry.space_group_name_H-M   'P 1'
#
loop_
_entity.id
_entity.type
_entity.pdbx_description
1 polymer ?
#
loop_
_entity_poly.entity_id
_entity_poly.type
_entity_poly.pdbx_seq_one_letter_code
_entity_poly.pdbx_strand_id
1 'polypeptide(L)'
;MNITSETKTASSRGADQQTFIVLGVLLQFLSTPEQIKDQISVMRGTVPSGVVIPLHSHADPEIFYVLNGSLEVFQAEGPSAGWQTVNVAEVVSIPGNVRHALRNTSPSPITSITVSKQELYSFFRDLARPFDPNRPPAPPTPEEMQQLFSVAEKYEYWLASPDENAAIGISLL
;
A
#
# COMPACT_ATOMS: atom_id res chain seq x y z
N MET A 1 -1.52 -28.13 38.27
CA MET A 1 -2.39 -27.27 37.48
C MET A 1 -1.73 -27.03 36.14
N ASN A 2 -2.13 -27.81 35.12
CA ASN A 2 -1.65 -27.61 33.75
C ASN A 2 -2.53 -26.58 33.07
N ILE A 3 -2.00 -25.40 32.82
CA ILE A 3 -2.62 -24.40 31.95
C ILE A 3 -2.10 -24.65 30.54
N THR A 4 -2.80 -25.50 29.79
CA THR A 4 -2.61 -25.59 28.35
C THR A 4 -3.27 -24.36 27.73
N SER A 5 -2.46 -23.32 27.44
CA SER A 5 -2.84 -22.22 26.60
C SER A 5 -3.00 -22.77 25.17
N GLU A 6 -4.23 -23.05 24.76
CA GLU A 6 -4.54 -23.28 23.34
C GLU A 6 -4.31 -21.98 22.58
N THR A 7 -3.18 -21.88 21.89
CA THR A 7 -2.95 -20.84 20.91
C THR A 7 -3.83 -21.16 19.70
N LYS A 8 -5.02 -20.58 19.63
CA LYS A 8 -5.88 -20.65 18.44
C LYS A 8 -5.14 -19.98 17.29
N THR A 9 -4.59 -20.78 16.38
CA THR A 9 -4.02 -20.30 15.13
C THR A 9 -5.18 -19.74 14.29
N ALA A 10 -5.22 -18.43 14.09
CA ALA A 10 -6.19 -17.82 13.21
C ALA A 10 -5.78 -18.13 11.75
N SER A 11 -6.45 -19.10 11.13
CA SER A 11 -6.31 -19.35 9.69
C SER A 11 -7.45 -18.64 8.98
N SER A 12 -7.15 -17.59 8.22
CA SER A 12 -8.09 -16.98 7.29
C SER A 12 -7.83 -17.51 5.88
N ARG A 13 -8.85 -18.03 5.20
CA ARG A 13 -8.76 -18.35 3.79
C ARG A 13 -8.84 -17.06 2.99
N GLY A 14 -7.87 -16.80 2.12
CA GLY A 14 -7.76 -15.52 1.39
C GLY A 14 -8.98 -15.14 0.53
N ALA A 15 -9.87 -16.10 0.21
CA ALA A 15 -11.13 -15.86 -0.50
C ALA A 15 -12.23 -15.22 0.37
N ASP A 16 -12.12 -15.32 1.71
CA ASP A 16 -13.14 -14.83 2.65
C ASP A 16 -12.82 -13.44 3.21
N GLN A 17 -11.71 -12.84 2.76
CA GLN A 17 -11.29 -11.54 3.27
C GLN A 17 -11.95 -10.41 2.48
N GLN A 18 -12.53 -9.47 3.23
CA GLN A 18 -13.11 -8.28 2.63
C GLN A 18 -12.06 -7.48 1.87
N THR A 19 -12.40 -7.11 0.63
CA THR A 19 -11.60 -6.20 -0.18
C THR A 19 -12.06 -4.77 0.07
N PHE A 20 -11.09 -3.88 0.22
CA PHE A 20 -11.28 -2.44 0.37
C PHE A 20 -10.69 -1.72 -0.85
N ILE A 21 -11.13 -0.49 -1.07
CA ILE A 21 -10.50 0.42 -2.01
C ILE A 21 -9.90 1.60 -1.23
N VAL A 22 -8.66 1.93 -1.55
CA VAL A 22 -7.93 3.08 -1.03
C VAL A 22 -7.35 3.83 -2.22
N LEU A 23 -7.93 4.99 -2.57
CA LEU A 23 -7.45 5.87 -3.65
C LEU A 23 -7.16 5.12 -4.97
N GLY A 24 -8.04 4.20 -5.35
CA GLY A 24 -7.91 3.41 -6.57
C GLY A 24 -7.12 2.10 -6.44
N VAL A 25 -6.43 1.86 -5.34
CA VAL A 25 -5.76 0.58 -5.03
C VAL A 25 -6.72 -0.32 -4.27
N LEU A 26 -6.76 -1.62 -4.62
CA LEU A 26 -7.54 -2.61 -3.88
C LEU A 26 -6.67 -3.23 -2.79
N LEU A 27 -7.18 -3.29 -1.56
CA LEU A 27 -6.47 -3.82 -0.41
C LEU A 27 -7.27 -4.92 0.32
N GLN A 28 -6.56 -5.93 0.78
CA GLN A 28 -7.04 -6.93 1.74
C GLN A 28 -6.07 -6.99 2.92
N PHE A 29 -6.59 -6.84 4.14
CA PHE A 29 -5.78 -6.96 5.36
C PHE A 29 -5.68 -8.44 5.73
N LEU A 30 -4.54 -9.08 5.41
CA LEU A 30 -4.32 -10.52 5.59
C LEU A 30 -3.97 -10.87 7.04
N SER A 31 -3.19 -10.01 7.69
CA SER A 31 -2.86 -10.10 9.10
C SER A 31 -2.76 -8.70 9.68
N THR A 32 -3.39 -8.48 10.81
CA THR A 32 -3.42 -7.17 11.47
C THR A 32 -2.56 -7.16 12.73
N PRO A 33 -2.06 -6.00 13.14
CA PRO A 33 -1.28 -5.86 14.38
C PRO A 33 -2.00 -6.43 15.61
N GLU A 34 -3.32 -6.25 15.69
CA GLU A 34 -4.13 -6.75 16.81
C GLU A 34 -4.17 -8.28 16.85
N GLN A 35 -4.22 -8.95 15.67
CA GLN A 35 -4.28 -10.41 15.58
C GLN A 35 -2.98 -11.07 16.05
N ILE A 36 -1.84 -10.48 15.68
CA ILE A 36 -0.52 -11.03 16.02
C ILE A 36 0.05 -10.46 17.31
N LYS A 37 -0.61 -9.45 17.90
CA LYS A 37 -0.16 -8.73 19.11
C LYS A 37 1.24 -8.15 18.97
N ASP A 38 1.52 -7.60 17.80
CA ASP A 38 2.77 -6.94 17.42
C ASP A 38 2.44 -5.76 16.49
N GLN A 39 3.44 -4.98 16.12
CA GLN A 39 3.28 -3.81 15.25
C GLN A 39 3.25 -4.15 13.75
N ILE A 40 3.42 -5.41 13.37
CA ILE A 40 3.51 -5.86 11.97
C ILE A 40 2.11 -6.03 11.37
N SER A 41 1.95 -5.60 10.14
CA SER A 41 0.78 -5.88 9.29
C SER A 41 1.19 -6.56 7.99
N VAL A 42 0.31 -7.42 7.48
CA VAL A 42 0.47 -8.06 6.17
C VAL A 42 -0.78 -7.78 5.35
N MET A 43 -0.58 -7.21 4.18
CA MET A 43 -1.67 -6.81 3.28
C MET A 43 -1.45 -7.42 1.89
N ARG A 44 -2.52 -7.65 1.15
CA ARG A 44 -2.47 -7.88 -0.29
C ARG A 44 -2.93 -6.60 -0.97
N GLY A 45 -2.06 -6.01 -1.78
CA GLY A 45 -2.37 -4.88 -2.64
C GLY A 45 -2.63 -5.34 -4.09
N THR A 46 -3.62 -4.74 -4.76
CA THR A 46 -3.77 -4.85 -6.21
C THR A 46 -3.83 -3.44 -6.79
N VAL A 47 -2.85 -3.13 -7.64
CA VAL A 47 -2.71 -1.85 -8.32
C VAL A 47 -3.27 -2.02 -9.75
N PRO A 48 -4.44 -1.45 -10.07
CA PRO A 48 -5.00 -1.51 -11.42
C PRO A 48 -4.08 -0.88 -12.46
N SER A 49 -4.30 -1.22 -13.73
CA SER A 49 -3.58 -0.60 -14.86
C SER A 49 -3.72 0.93 -14.84
N GLY A 50 -2.61 1.64 -15.04
CA GLY A 50 -2.55 3.11 -15.09
C GLY A 50 -2.61 3.81 -13.74
N VAL A 51 -2.79 3.08 -12.63
CA VAL A 51 -2.80 3.68 -11.28
C VAL A 51 -1.39 4.07 -10.87
N VAL A 52 -1.29 5.28 -10.31
CA VAL A 52 -0.07 5.86 -9.76
C VAL A 52 -0.30 6.19 -8.29
N ILE A 53 0.63 5.79 -7.44
CA ILE A 53 0.76 6.26 -6.06
C ILE A 53 1.84 7.35 -6.08
N PRO A 54 1.46 8.64 -5.93
CA PRO A 54 2.38 9.77 -6.05
C PRO A 54 3.53 9.73 -5.04
N LEU A 55 4.55 10.53 -5.29
CA LEU A 55 5.73 10.64 -4.42
C LEU A 55 5.34 11.10 -3.02
N HIS A 56 5.73 10.31 -2.04
CA HIS A 56 5.41 10.54 -0.62
C HIS A 56 6.47 9.87 0.28
N SER A 57 6.38 10.12 1.58
CA SER A 57 7.13 9.37 2.59
C SER A 57 6.37 9.30 3.91
N HIS A 58 6.69 8.28 4.71
CA HIS A 58 6.15 8.00 6.04
C HIS A 58 7.16 7.23 6.89
N ALA A 59 6.93 7.17 8.20
CA ALA A 59 7.87 6.58 9.15
C ALA A 59 8.01 5.05 9.03
N ASP A 60 6.93 4.36 8.72
CA ASP A 60 6.94 2.90 8.60
C ASP A 60 7.65 2.43 7.31
N PRO A 61 8.47 1.38 7.37
CA PRO A 61 9.03 0.78 6.16
C PRO A 61 7.98 -0.01 5.40
N GLU A 62 8.20 -0.20 4.10
CA GLU A 62 7.40 -1.08 3.26
C GLU A 62 8.25 -2.15 2.60
N ILE A 63 7.74 -3.39 2.59
CA ILE A 63 8.33 -4.50 1.87
C ILE A 63 7.27 -5.05 0.92
N PHE A 64 7.54 -5.01 -0.38
CA PHE A 64 6.67 -5.57 -1.40
C PHE A 64 7.24 -6.86 -1.95
N TYR A 65 6.45 -7.91 -1.97
CA TYR A 65 6.70 -9.15 -2.69
C TYR A 65 5.69 -9.28 -3.83
N VAL A 66 6.15 -9.25 -5.07
CA VAL A 66 5.27 -9.26 -6.25
C VAL A 66 4.76 -10.67 -6.54
N LEU A 67 3.43 -10.82 -6.56
CA LEU A 67 2.75 -12.07 -6.86
C LEU A 67 2.35 -12.18 -8.32
N ASN A 68 2.02 -11.07 -8.96
CA ASN A 68 1.60 -11.01 -10.36
C ASN A 68 1.89 -9.65 -10.96
N GLY A 69 2.32 -9.63 -12.22
CA GLY A 69 2.66 -8.42 -12.96
C GLY A 69 4.07 -7.91 -12.65
N SER A 70 4.33 -6.64 -12.95
CA SER A 70 5.62 -5.97 -12.70
C SER A 70 5.35 -4.59 -12.12
N LEU A 71 5.78 -4.36 -10.88
CA LEU A 71 5.60 -3.12 -10.15
C LEU A 71 6.77 -2.17 -10.41
N GLU A 72 6.48 -0.94 -10.82
CA GLU A 72 7.51 0.11 -10.87
C GLU A 72 7.52 0.89 -9.56
N VAL A 73 8.70 0.96 -8.93
CA VAL A 73 8.95 1.63 -7.66
C VAL A 73 10.05 2.66 -7.82
N PHE A 74 9.79 3.89 -7.41
CA PHE A 74 10.78 4.95 -7.29
C PHE A 74 11.23 5.10 -5.85
N GLN A 75 12.52 5.23 -5.62
CA GLN A 75 13.09 5.65 -4.35
C GLN A 75 14.01 6.86 -4.58
N ALA A 76 13.89 7.90 -3.75
CA ALA A 76 14.66 9.13 -3.92
C ALA A 76 16.12 8.97 -3.53
N GLU A 77 16.44 7.98 -2.69
CA GLU A 77 17.78 7.80 -2.12
C GLU A 77 18.08 6.31 -1.85
N GLY A 78 19.34 6.04 -1.49
CA GLY A 78 19.82 4.70 -1.20
C GLY A 78 20.43 4.01 -2.41
N PRO A 79 20.87 2.74 -2.26
CA PRO A 79 21.51 1.97 -3.34
C PRO A 79 20.58 1.74 -4.54
N SER A 80 19.28 1.86 -4.31
CA SER A 80 18.22 1.64 -5.29
C SER A 80 17.55 2.93 -5.75
N ALA A 81 18.24 4.08 -5.66
CA ALA A 81 17.69 5.36 -6.06
C ALA A 81 17.28 5.39 -7.54
N GLY A 82 16.12 6.01 -7.83
CA GLY A 82 15.49 6.06 -9.15
C GLY A 82 14.36 5.05 -9.31
N TRP A 83 13.84 4.94 -10.53
CA TRP A 83 12.81 3.96 -10.89
C TRP A 83 13.42 2.57 -11.06
N GLN A 84 12.75 1.59 -10.46
CA GLN A 84 13.08 0.17 -10.59
C GLN A 84 11.83 -0.61 -10.97
N THR A 85 12.01 -1.64 -11.79
CA THR A 85 10.96 -2.63 -12.08
C THR A 85 11.16 -3.85 -11.19
N VAL A 86 10.14 -4.21 -10.43
CA VAL A 86 10.12 -5.37 -9.53
C VAL A 86 9.18 -6.41 -10.14
N ASN A 87 9.73 -7.55 -10.53
CA ASN A 87 8.99 -8.60 -11.23
C ASN A 87 8.41 -9.64 -10.27
N VAL A 88 7.62 -10.58 -10.81
CA VAL A 88 7.06 -11.71 -10.05
C VAL A 88 8.17 -12.45 -9.30
N ALA A 89 7.89 -12.79 -8.02
CA ALA A 89 8.79 -13.44 -7.07
C ALA A 89 10.01 -12.58 -6.63
N GLU A 90 10.05 -11.30 -7.01
CA GLU A 90 11.04 -10.37 -6.50
C GLU A 90 10.51 -9.57 -5.30
N VAL A 91 11.44 -9.04 -4.52
CA VAL A 91 11.18 -8.21 -3.33
C VAL A 91 11.81 -6.84 -3.51
N VAL A 92 11.09 -5.80 -3.14
CA VAL A 92 11.64 -4.47 -2.91
C VAL A 92 11.37 -4.04 -1.48
N SER A 93 12.37 -3.44 -0.84
CA SER A 93 12.25 -2.86 0.50
C SER A 93 12.44 -1.36 0.43
N ILE A 94 11.53 -0.62 1.00
CA ILE A 94 11.57 0.83 1.13
C ILE A 94 11.74 1.14 2.62
N PRO A 95 12.88 1.69 3.04
CA PRO A 95 13.09 2.09 4.43
C PRO A 95 12.12 3.22 4.84
N GLY A 96 11.79 3.29 6.13
CA GLY A 96 11.00 4.41 6.65
C GLY A 96 11.64 5.77 6.34
N ASN A 97 10.81 6.76 6.08
CA ASN A 97 11.15 8.14 5.71
C ASN A 97 11.84 8.30 4.33
N VAL A 98 12.11 7.25 3.59
CA VAL A 98 12.57 7.37 2.20
C VAL A 98 11.41 7.84 1.33
N ARG A 99 11.61 8.91 0.55
CA ARG A 99 10.64 9.39 -0.43
C ARG A 99 10.52 8.37 -1.55
N HIS A 100 9.30 7.93 -1.84
CA HIS A 100 9.04 6.89 -2.82
C HIS A 100 7.71 7.08 -3.55
N ALA A 101 7.59 6.45 -4.70
CA ALA A 101 6.39 6.41 -5.50
C ALA A 101 6.24 5.03 -6.15
N LEU A 102 5.00 4.65 -6.47
CA LEU A 102 4.73 3.39 -7.16
C LEU A 102 3.81 3.67 -8.36
N ARG A 103 3.93 2.86 -9.41
CA ARG A 103 3.00 2.94 -10.53
C ARG A 103 2.86 1.60 -11.25
N ASN A 104 1.73 1.46 -11.91
CA ASN A 104 1.47 0.35 -12.83
C ASN A 104 1.31 0.89 -14.25
N THR A 105 2.37 0.80 -15.05
CA THR A 105 2.35 1.21 -16.47
C THR A 105 1.93 0.07 -17.40
N SER A 106 1.69 -1.13 -16.86
CA SER A 106 1.29 -2.30 -17.64
C SER A 106 -0.23 -2.28 -17.94
N PRO A 107 -0.68 -3.03 -18.97
CA PRO A 107 -2.10 -3.12 -19.29
C PRO A 107 -2.92 -4.01 -18.34
N SER A 108 -2.26 -4.68 -17.38
CA SER A 108 -2.89 -5.63 -16.46
C SER A 108 -2.69 -5.20 -15.01
N PRO A 109 -3.59 -5.59 -14.10
CA PRO A 109 -3.39 -5.33 -12.68
C PRO A 109 -2.14 -6.03 -12.12
N ILE A 110 -1.47 -5.37 -11.19
CA ILE A 110 -0.35 -5.90 -10.42
C ILE A 110 -0.86 -6.30 -9.05
N THR A 111 -0.42 -7.46 -8.55
CA THR A 111 -0.74 -7.91 -7.19
C THR A 111 0.54 -8.17 -6.41
N SER A 112 0.61 -7.63 -5.18
CA SER A 112 1.74 -7.83 -4.27
C SER A 112 1.26 -8.13 -2.86
N ILE A 113 2.13 -8.75 -2.06
CA ILE A 113 2.06 -8.72 -0.61
C ILE A 113 2.85 -7.52 -0.13
N THR A 114 2.25 -6.73 0.74
CA THR A 114 2.91 -5.62 1.44
C THR A 114 3.03 -5.98 2.92
N VAL A 115 4.25 -5.92 3.44
CA VAL A 115 4.51 -6.02 4.88
C VAL A 115 4.96 -4.66 5.37
N SER A 116 4.34 -4.19 6.43
CA SER A 116 4.65 -2.90 7.06
C SER A 116 4.30 -2.93 8.55
N LYS A 117 4.23 -1.76 9.19
CA LYS A 117 3.92 -1.66 10.60
C LYS A 117 2.55 -1.02 10.87
N GLN A 118 2.32 -0.73 12.15
CA GLN A 118 1.04 -0.26 12.70
C GLN A 118 0.57 1.08 12.11
N GLU A 119 1.47 2.04 11.86
CA GLU A 119 1.05 3.37 11.40
C GLU A 119 0.52 3.32 9.97
N LEU A 120 1.24 2.64 9.05
CA LEU A 120 0.78 2.45 7.68
C LEU A 120 -0.53 1.65 7.63
N TYR A 121 -0.66 0.61 8.46
CA TYR A 121 -1.91 -0.13 8.60
C TYR A 121 -3.05 0.79 9.02
N SER A 122 -2.84 1.61 10.05
CA SER A 122 -3.85 2.54 10.57
C SER A 122 -4.20 3.63 9.55
N PHE A 123 -3.21 4.15 8.83
CA PHE A 123 -3.41 5.08 7.73
C PHE A 123 -4.34 4.50 6.65
N PHE A 124 -4.07 3.28 6.20
CA PHE A 124 -4.95 2.63 5.22
C PHE A 124 -6.33 2.34 5.79
N ARG A 125 -6.46 1.96 7.06
CA ARG A 125 -7.75 1.72 7.70
C ARG A 125 -8.62 2.98 7.75
N ASP A 126 -8.02 4.13 7.98
CA ASP A 126 -8.74 5.41 8.04
C ASP A 126 -9.23 5.88 6.65
N LEU A 127 -8.58 5.43 5.56
CA LEU A 127 -8.95 5.74 4.18
C LEU A 127 -9.80 4.66 3.50
N ALA A 128 -9.79 3.43 4.03
CA ALA A 128 -10.37 2.26 3.39
C ALA A 128 -11.90 2.32 3.32
N ARG A 129 -12.42 2.09 2.12
CA ARG A 129 -13.86 1.88 1.90
C ARG A 129 -14.09 0.46 1.40
N PRO A 130 -15.21 -0.20 1.76
CA PRO A 130 -15.57 -1.49 1.17
C PRO A 130 -15.58 -1.41 -0.36
N PHE A 131 -14.95 -2.36 -1.02
CA PHE A 131 -14.97 -2.47 -2.47
C PHE A 131 -16.30 -3.06 -2.93
N ASP A 132 -16.96 -2.41 -3.87
CA ASP A 132 -18.15 -2.92 -4.56
C ASP A 132 -17.75 -3.39 -5.97
N PRO A 133 -17.82 -4.70 -6.26
CA PRO A 133 -17.45 -5.23 -7.58
C PRO A 133 -18.39 -4.78 -8.71
N ASN A 134 -19.59 -4.27 -8.37
CA ASN A 134 -20.52 -3.73 -9.35
C ASN A 134 -20.23 -2.27 -9.69
N ARG A 135 -19.31 -1.63 -8.99
CA ARG A 135 -18.90 -0.24 -9.20
C ARG A 135 -17.43 -0.21 -9.58
N PRO A 136 -17.10 0.03 -10.87
CA PRO A 136 -15.71 0.04 -11.29
C PRO A 136 -14.90 1.08 -10.51
N PRO A 137 -13.61 0.83 -10.25
CA PRO A 137 -12.73 1.83 -9.66
C PRO A 137 -12.78 3.12 -10.49
N ALA A 138 -12.97 4.24 -9.81
CA ALA A 138 -12.95 5.58 -10.41
C ALA A 138 -11.81 6.39 -9.78
N PRO A 139 -11.34 7.45 -10.44
CA PRO A 139 -10.42 8.38 -9.80
C PRO A 139 -10.98 8.90 -8.46
N PRO A 140 -10.12 9.21 -7.49
CA PRO A 140 -10.55 9.75 -6.21
C PRO A 140 -11.40 11.02 -6.39
N THR A 141 -12.48 11.13 -5.61
CA THR A 141 -13.30 12.34 -5.59
C THR A 141 -12.58 13.47 -4.82
N PRO A 142 -13.03 14.74 -4.97
CA PRO A 142 -12.49 15.85 -4.19
C PRO A 142 -12.58 15.60 -2.67
N GLU A 143 -13.67 14.98 -2.19
CA GLU A 143 -13.86 14.64 -0.79
C GLU A 143 -12.87 13.58 -0.32
N GLU A 144 -12.58 12.59 -1.14
CA GLU A 144 -11.57 11.56 -0.87
C GLU A 144 -10.16 12.14 -0.84
N MET A 145 -9.88 13.09 -1.71
CA MET A 145 -8.61 13.82 -1.69
C MET A 145 -8.47 14.69 -0.43
N GLN A 146 -9.55 15.36 0.00
CA GLN A 146 -9.55 16.11 1.26
C GLN A 146 -9.34 15.18 2.47
N GLN A 147 -9.99 14.02 2.48
CA GLN A 147 -9.77 12.99 3.51
C GLN A 147 -8.31 12.52 3.52
N LEU A 148 -7.73 12.26 2.33
CA LEU A 148 -6.31 11.90 2.23
C LEU A 148 -5.41 12.93 2.90
N PHE A 149 -5.58 14.22 2.61
CA PHE A 149 -4.74 15.27 3.21
C PHE A 149 -4.89 15.32 4.74
N SER A 150 -6.11 15.21 5.26
CA SER A 150 -6.35 15.19 6.71
C SER A 150 -5.74 13.96 7.39
N VAL A 151 -5.83 12.79 6.76
CA VAL A 151 -5.25 11.55 7.29
C VAL A 151 -3.72 11.57 7.16
N ALA A 152 -3.18 12.11 6.07
CA ALA A 152 -1.75 12.29 5.89
C ALA A 152 -1.15 13.21 6.98
N GLU A 153 -1.82 14.33 7.29
CA GLU A 153 -1.42 15.21 8.39
C GLU A 153 -1.45 14.49 9.75
N LYS A 154 -2.50 13.72 10.02
CA LYS A 154 -2.65 12.94 11.26
C LYS A 154 -1.50 11.97 11.51
N TYR A 155 -0.97 11.34 10.44
CA TYR A 155 0.11 10.35 10.51
C TYR A 155 1.48 10.92 10.09
N GLU A 156 1.60 12.24 10.00
CA GLU A 156 2.84 12.96 9.66
C GLU A 156 3.44 12.51 8.31
N TYR A 157 2.61 12.15 7.34
CA TYR A 157 3.06 11.83 5.99
C TYR A 157 3.49 13.09 5.25
N TRP A 158 4.62 13.02 4.58
CA TRP A 158 4.99 14.01 3.60
C TRP A 158 4.43 13.62 2.22
N LEU A 159 3.75 14.54 1.58
CA LEU A 159 3.20 14.39 0.23
C LEU A 159 3.88 15.39 -0.70
N ALA A 160 4.38 14.92 -1.85
CA ALA A 160 5.05 15.77 -2.83
C ALA A 160 4.08 16.71 -3.54
N SER A 161 4.57 17.89 -3.88
CA SER A 161 3.89 18.84 -4.77
C SER A 161 3.74 18.28 -6.19
N PRO A 162 2.86 18.86 -7.04
CA PRO A 162 2.78 18.50 -8.44
C PRO A 162 4.11 18.63 -9.20
N ASP A 163 4.90 19.66 -8.91
CA ASP A 163 6.21 19.88 -9.55
C ASP A 163 7.24 18.80 -9.15
N GLU A 164 7.26 18.38 -7.88
CA GLU A 164 8.12 17.29 -7.42
C GLU A 164 7.73 15.95 -8.04
N ASN A 165 6.43 15.68 -8.20
CA ASN A 165 5.94 14.52 -8.94
C ASN A 165 6.33 14.58 -10.42
N ALA A 166 6.19 15.73 -11.07
CA ALA A 166 6.56 15.92 -12.47
C ALA A 166 8.07 15.71 -12.69
N ALA A 167 8.91 16.11 -11.74
CA ALA A 167 10.37 15.92 -11.81
C ALA A 167 10.80 14.44 -11.86
N ILE A 168 9.96 13.51 -11.40
CA ILE A 168 10.20 12.06 -11.48
C ILE A 168 9.33 11.37 -12.55
N GLY A 169 8.67 12.16 -13.43
CA GLY A 169 7.85 11.64 -14.53
C GLY A 169 6.45 11.16 -14.12
N ILE A 170 5.90 11.67 -13.03
CA ILE A 170 4.49 11.47 -12.62
C ILE A 170 3.71 12.73 -12.95
N SER A 171 2.68 12.59 -13.82
CA SER A 171 1.67 13.62 -14.04
C SER A 171 0.48 13.38 -13.14
N LEU A 172 0.20 14.34 -12.28
CA LEU A 172 -1.06 14.40 -11.51
C LEU A 172 -2.04 15.24 -12.36
N LEU A 173 -3.10 14.59 -12.85
CA LEU A 173 -4.16 15.25 -13.63
C LEU A 173 -5.02 16.12 -12.72
#